data_64f10fed75c289a312407d2cef7644ca
#
_entry.id   64f10fed75c289a312407d2cef7644ca
#
_cell.length_a   1.000
_cell.length_b   1.000
_cell.length_c   1.000
_cell.angle_alpha   90.00
_cell.angle_beta   90.00
_cell.angle_gamma   90.00
#
_symmetry.space_group_name_H-M   'P 1'
#
loop_
_entity.id
_entity.type
_entity.pdbx_description
1 polymer ?
#
loop_
_entity_poly.entity_id
_entity_poly.type
_entity_poly.pdbx_seq_one_letter_code
_entity_poly.pdbx_strand_id
1 'polypeptide(L)'
;MSAAGDTICAIASPPGRGQRGVIRISGDRASAIVEAVWRGEEALRLEAGRCVLTGRLFDGQGEQPLLLLWMPGPRSFTREDVAELHLPGAAPLLEQALARLVELGARL
;
A
#
# COMPACT_ATOMS: atom_id res chain seq x y z
N MET A 1 0.94 4.70 20.21
CA MET A 1 1.13 5.97 19.48
C MET A 1 2.38 5.87 18.61
N SER A 2 2.25 6.19 17.35
CA SER A 2 3.42 6.17 16.49
C SER A 2 4.24 7.45 16.70
N ALA A 3 5.55 7.33 16.67
CA ALA A 3 6.44 8.49 16.70
C ALA A 3 6.30 9.29 15.40
N ALA A 4 6.66 10.55 15.44
CA ALA A 4 6.70 11.37 14.24
C ALA A 4 7.61 10.68 13.20
N GLY A 5 7.13 10.54 11.99
CA GLY A 5 7.86 9.88 10.93
C GLY A 5 7.63 8.39 10.78
N ASP A 6 6.94 7.76 11.73
CA ASP A 6 6.58 6.34 11.58
C ASP A 6 5.61 6.15 10.43
N THR A 7 5.83 5.09 9.66
CA THR A 7 4.91 4.65 8.65
C THR A 7 4.41 3.27 9.01
N ILE A 8 3.09 3.13 9.04
CA ILE A 8 2.43 1.92 9.54
C ILE A 8 1.74 1.23 8.38
N CYS A 9 1.77 -0.10 8.36
CA CYS A 9 0.99 -0.88 7.43
C CYS A 9 0.20 -1.95 8.16
N ALA A 10 -0.96 -2.28 7.62
CA ALA A 10 -1.82 -3.30 8.21
C ALA A 10 -2.79 -3.83 7.16
N ILE A 11 -3.19 -5.08 7.34
CA ILE A 11 -4.28 -5.64 6.55
C ILE A 11 -5.58 -5.02 7.05
N ALA A 12 -6.29 -4.35 6.15
CA ALA A 12 -7.50 -3.60 6.48
C ALA A 12 -8.78 -4.29 6.02
N SER A 13 -8.66 -5.36 5.23
CA SER A 13 -9.83 -6.10 4.76
C SER A 13 -10.39 -6.98 5.88
N PRO A 14 -11.72 -7.24 5.86
CA PRO A 14 -12.29 -8.16 6.83
C PRO A 14 -11.66 -9.54 6.72
N PRO A 15 -11.55 -10.30 7.83
CA PRO A 15 -11.09 -11.68 7.75
C PRO A 15 -12.11 -12.54 7.01
N GLY A 16 -11.62 -13.62 6.40
CA GLY A 16 -12.48 -14.58 5.72
C GLY A 16 -12.17 -14.68 4.25
N ARG A 17 -13.09 -15.29 3.53
CA ARG A 17 -12.93 -15.52 2.10
C ARG A 17 -13.34 -14.28 1.33
N GLY A 18 -12.40 -13.47 0.96
CA GLY A 18 -12.65 -12.37 0.07
C GLY A 18 -11.98 -12.61 -1.26
N GLN A 19 -12.54 -12.05 -2.32
CA GLN A 19 -11.88 -12.04 -3.61
C GLN A 19 -10.78 -10.96 -3.63
N ARG A 20 -10.83 -10.06 -2.67
CA ARG A 20 -9.91 -8.93 -2.60
C ARG A 20 -9.48 -8.72 -1.16
N GLY A 21 -8.18 -8.53 -0.99
CA GLY A 21 -7.61 -8.09 0.27
C GLY A 21 -7.16 -6.64 0.17
N VAL A 22 -7.09 -5.96 1.29
CA VAL A 22 -6.66 -4.56 1.34
C VAL A 22 -5.57 -4.42 2.38
N ILE A 23 -4.44 -3.83 1.97
CA ILE A 23 -3.40 -3.40 2.90
C ILE A 23 -3.39 -1.89 2.88
N ARG A 24 -3.43 -1.27 4.05
CA ARG A 24 -3.34 0.18 4.18
C ARG A 24 -1.97 0.56 4.70
N ILE A 25 -1.38 1.59 4.08
CA ILE A 25 -0.11 2.19 4.51
C ILE A 25 -0.40 3.63 4.88
N SER A 26 0.10 4.08 6.03
CA SER A 26 -0.10 5.46 6.46
C SER A 26 1.19 5.99 7.07
N GLY A 27 1.63 7.16 6.64
CA GLY A 27 2.79 7.82 7.19
C GLY A 27 3.67 8.50 6.17
N ASP A 28 4.75 9.08 6.64
CA ASP A 28 5.64 9.92 5.83
C ASP A 28 6.36 9.14 4.74
N ARG A 29 6.56 7.84 4.91
CA ARG A 29 7.27 7.02 3.94
C ARG A 29 6.34 6.29 2.98
N ALA A 30 5.03 6.53 3.10
CA ALA A 30 4.06 5.81 2.27
C ALA A 30 4.33 6.00 0.77
N SER A 31 4.62 7.22 0.34
CA SER A 31 4.89 7.46 -1.08
C SER A 31 6.13 6.70 -1.57
N ALA A 32 7.22 6.74 -0.82
CA ALA A 32 8.45 6.05 -1.20
C ALA A 32 8.25 4.54 -1.26
N ILE A 33 7.51 3.99 -0.31
CA ILE A 33 7.23 2.55 -0.27
C ILE A 33 6.36 2.14 -1.46
N VAL A 34 5.31 2.92 -1.75
CA VAL A 34 4.43 2.65 -2.88
C VAL A 34 5.22 2.70 -4.19
N GLU A 35 6.07 3.70 -4.36
CA GLU A 35 6.91 3.81 -5.56
C GLU A 35 7.83 2.60 -5.72
N ALA A 36 8.36 2.09 -4.61
CA ALA A 36 9.27 0.95 -4.65
C ALA A 36 8.60 -0.35 -5.10
N VAL A 37 7.32 -0.54 -4.77
CA VAL A 37 6.60 -1.77 -5.12
C VAL A 37 5.79 -1.65 -6.40
N TRP A 38 5.53 -0.44 -6.87
CA TRP A 38 4.69 -0.21 -8.04
C TRP A 38 5.32 -0.75 -9.32
N ARG A 39 4.51 -1.47 -10.09
CA ARG A 39 4.84 -1.89 -11.45
C ARG A 39 3.60 -1.65 -12.30
N GLY A 40 3.72 -0.81 -13.29
CA GLY A 40 2.60 -0.50 -14.15
C GLY A 40 3.06 0.24 -15.39
N GLU A 41 2.18 0.35 -16.37
CA GLU A 41 2.48 1.07 -17.60
C GLU A 41 2.45 2.58 -17.38
N GLU A 42 1.58 3.03 -16.46
CA GLU A 42 1.51 4.44 -16.14
C GLU A 42 2.61 4.81 -15.14
N ALA A 43 3.24 5.93 -15.38
CA ALA A 43 4.17 6.50 -14.40
C ALA A 43 3.40 6.91 -13.16
N LEU A 44 3.95 6.59 -12.00
CA LEU A 44 3.34 6.93 -10.74
C LEU A 44 3.66 8.39 -10.42
N ARG A 45 2.62 9.20 -10.20
CA ARG A 45 2.75 10.63 -9.91
C ARG A 45 1.99 10.98 -8.64
N LEU A 46 2.50 10.50 -7.52
CA LEU A 46 1.82 10.69 -6.23
C LEU A 46 1.79 12.16 -5.80
N GLU A 47 2.75 12.94 -6.24
CA GLU A 47 2.79 14.38 -5.95
C GLU A 47 1.66 15.17 -6.62
N ALA A 48 1.03 14.59 -7.63
CA ALA A 48 -0.08 15.25 -8.31
C ALA A 48 -1.38 15.23 -7.51
N GLY A 49 -1.42 14.49 -6.41
CA GLY A 49 -2.58 14.42 -5.54
C GLY A 49 -3.26 13.06 -5.54
N ARG A 50 -4.50 13.05 -5.08
CA ARG A 50 -5.29 11.81 -4.96
C ARG A 50 -5.43 11.12 -6.33
N CYS A 51 -5.23 9.80 -6.33
CA CYS A 51 -5.40 9.05 -7.57
C CYS A 51 -5.81 7.60 -7.29
N VAL A 52 -6.34 6.96 -8.34
CA VAL A 52 -6.68 5.55 -8.36
C VAL A 52 -6.04 4.96 -9.61
N LEU A 53 -5.17 3.98 -9.42
CA LEU A 53 -4.40 3.40 -10.53
C LEU A 53 -4.43 1.88 -10.46
N THR A 54 -4.48 1.26 -11.63
CA THR A 54 -4.41 -0.20 -11.76
C THR A 54 -3.04 -0.57 -12.31
N GLY A 55 -2.38 -1.50 -11.65
CA GLY A 55 -1.07 -1.98 -12.07
C GLY A 55 -0.75 -3.29 -11.40
N ARG A 56 0.49 -3.44 -11.00
CA ARG A 56 0.97 -4.63 -10.29
C ARG A 56 1.86 -4.22 -9.14
N LEU A 57 1.94 -5.07 -8.14
CA LEU A 57 2.83 -4.90 -7.00
C LEU A 57 3.92 -5.95 -7.08
N PHE A 58 5.17 -5.51 -7.00
CA PHE A 58 6.32 -6.41 -6.92
C PHE A 58 6.66 -6.65 -5.45
N ASP A 59 6.57 -7.91 -5.02
CA ASP A 59 6.73 -8.27 -3.61
C ASP A 59 8.12 -8.81 -3.27
N GLY A 60 9.06 -8.70 -4.21
CA GLY A 60 10.41 -9.21 -4.04
C GLY A 60 10.62 -10.57 -4.69
N GLN A 61 9.57 -11.30 -5.00
CA GLN A 61 9.63 -12.61 -5.63
C GLN A 61 8.83 -12.66 -6.93
N GLY A 62 7.75 -11.90 -7.01
CA GLY A 62 6.92 -11.87 -8.19
C GLY A 62 5.98 -10.69 -8.14
N GLU A 63 5.08 -10.64 -9.11
CA GLU A 63 4.12 -9.55 -9.23
C GLU A 63 2.72 -10.06 -9.03
N GLN A 64 1.89 -9.23 -8.43
CA GLN A 64 0.47 -9.54 -8.29
C GLN A 64 -0.35 -8.33 -8.69
N PRO A 65 -1.59 -8.53 -9.17
CA PRO A 65 -2.45 -7.41 -9.55
C PRO A 65 -2.66 -6.45 -8.40
N LEU A 66 -2.69 -5.17 -8.70
CA LEU A 66 -2.83 -4.12 -7.70
C LEU A 66 -3.79 -3.05 -8.20
N LEU A 67 -4.75 -2.69 -7.35
CA LEU A 67 -5.49 -1.45 -7.50
C LEU A 67 -5.01 -0.53 -6.37
N LEU A 68 -4.38 0.56 -6.74
CA LEU A 68 -3.81 1.51 -5.79
C LEU A 68 -4.76 2.68 -5.61
N LEU A 69 -5.09 2.98 -4.36
CA LEU A 69 -5.77 4.22 -4.00
C LEU A 69 -4.76 5.06 -3.20
N TRP A 70 -4.48 6.25 -3.70
CA TRP A 70 -3.54 7.17 -3.06
C TRP A 70 -4.30 8.39 -2.52
N MET A 71 -4.09 8.68 -1.25
CA MET A 71 -4.75 9.78 -0.55
C MET A 71 -3.71 10.58 0.23
N PRO A 72 -3.17 11.65 -0.37
CA PRO A 72 -2.14 12.43 0.34
C PRO A 72 -2.75 13.25 1.48
N GLY A 73 -1.96 13.45 2.52
CA GLY A 73 -2.32 14.36 3.60
C GLY A 73 -2.32 15.81 3.13
N PRO A 74 -2.92 16.70 3.89
CA PRO A 74 -3.64 16.46 5.15
C PRO A 74 -5.12 16.08 4.96
N ARG A 75 -5.57 15.88 3.72
CA ARG A 75 -6.97 15.57 3.42
C ARG A 75 -7.30 14.09 3.47
N SER A 76 -6.33 13.27 3.89
CA SER A 76 -6.55 11.86 4.10
C SER A 76 -7.26 11.63 5.43
N PHE A 77 -7.73 10.41 5.63
CA PHE A 77 -8.43 10.03 6.86
C PHE A 77 -7.58 10.26 8.10
N THR A 78 -6.27 10.01 8.02
CA THR A 78 -5.36 10.15 9.16
C THR A 78 -4.61 11.47 9.16
N ARG A 79 -4.84 12.34 8.18
CA ARG A 79 -4.11 13.57 7.90
C ARG A 79 -2.66 13.34 7.45
N GLU A 80 -2.25 12.10 7.36
CA GLU A 80 -0.97 11.71 6.79
C GLU A 80 -1.20 11.20 5.37
N ASP A 81 -0.13 10.93 4.64
CA ASP A 81 -0.25 10.24 3.37
C ASP A 81 -0.74 8.81 3.61
N VAL A 82 -1.76 8.41 2.88
CA VAL A 82 -2.35 7.08 3.00
C VAL A 82 -2.45 6.44 1.63
N ALA A 83 -2.04 5.17 1.57
CA ALA A 83 -2.26 4.35 0.38
C ALA A 83 -3.09 3.12 0.78
N GLU A 84 -4.04 2.74 -0.07
CA GLU A 84 -4.71 1.45 0.03
C GLU A 84 -4.30 0.61 -1.15
N LEU A 85 -3.78 -0.56 -0.85
CA LEU A 85 -3.34 -1.54 -1.84
C LEU A 85 -4.38 -2.65 -1.89
N HIS A 86 -5.16 -2.68 -2.96
CA HIS A 86 -6.17 -3.71 -3.18
C HIS A 86 -5.54 -4.81 -4.00
N LEU A 87 -5.47 -6.00 -3.42
CA LEU A 87 -4.73 -7.14 -3.92
C LEU A 87 -5.63 -8.37 -3.96
N PRO A 88 -5.20 -9.48 -4.58
CA PRO A 88 -5.94 -10.74 -4.47
C PRO A 88 -6.10 -11.14 -3.01
N GLY A 89 -7.26 -11.68 -2.65
CA GLY A 89 -7.60 -12.00 -1.27
C GLY A 89 -6.97 -13.28 -0.72
N ALA A 90 -6.02 -13.87 -1.43
CA ALA A 90 -5.36 -15.09 -0.97
C ALA A 90 -4.37 -14.73 0.16
N ALA A 91 -4.52 -15.39 1.32
CA ALA A 91 -3.71 -15.08 2.49
C ALA A 91 -2.21 -15.15 2.22
N PRO A 92 -1.66 -16.16 1.53
CA PRO A 92 -0.23 -16.17 1.27
C PRO A 92 0.25 -14.97 0.47
N LEU A 93 -0.53 -14.49 -0.49
CA LEU A 93 -0.14 -13.33 -1.30
C LEU A 93 -0.20 -12.05 -0.48
N LEU A 94 -1.21 -11.91 0.38
CA LEU A 94 -1.32 -10.75 1.26
C LEU A 94 -0.17 -10.71 2.26
N GLU A 95 0.17 -11.85 2.84
CA GLU A 95 1.28 -11.93 3.80
C GLU A 95 2.61 -11.62 3.13
N GLN A 96 2.80 -12.08 1.90
CA GLN A 96 4.01 -11.82 1.15
C GLN A 96 4.15 -10.32 0.82
N ALA A 97 3.06 -9.69 0.41
CA ALA A 97 3.04 -8.26 0.15
C ALA A 97 3.33 -7.48 1.43
N LEU A 98 2.68 -7.84 2.54
CA LEU A 98 2.88 -7.17 3.81
C LEU A 98 4.33 -7.27 4.27
N ALA A 99 4.94 -8.45 4.15
CA ALA A 99 6.34 -8.64 4.51
C ALA A 99 7.26 -7.72 3.68
N ARG A 100 6.96 -7.56 2.40
CA ARG A 100 7.74 -6.67 1.55
C ARG A 100 7.65 -5.21 2.02
N LEU A 101 6.46 -4.77 2.41
CA LEU A 101 6.29 -3.41 2.90
C LEU A 101 7.08 -3.18 4.19
N VAL A 102 7.10 -4.17 5.06
CA VAL A 102 7.90 -4.10 6.29
C VAL A 102 9.39 -4.03 5.97
N GLU A 103 9.86 -4.82 5.01
CA GLU A 103 11.25 -4.74 4.56
C GLU A 103 11.61 -3.34 4.05
N LEU A 104 10.65 -2.66 3.44
CA LEU A 104 10.88 -1.32 2.89
C LEU A 104 10.74 -0.21 3.93
N GLY A 105 10.43 -0.56 5.17
CA GLY A 105 10.45 0.38 6.27
C GLY A 105 9.11 0.66 6.94
N ALA A 106 8.04 0.01 6.52
CA ALA A 106 6.77 0.14 7.23
C ALA A 106 6.78 -0.70 8.51
N ARG A 107 6.03 -0.28 9.50
CA ARG A 107 5.87 -0.98 10.76
C ARG A 107 4.43 -1.50 10.86
N LEU A 108 4.30 -2.71 11.36
CA LEU A 108 2.98 -3.29 11.62
C LEU A 108 2.28 -2.60 12.78
#